data_96e456895e65654d800a51b7873c8dd5
#
_entry.id   96e456895e65654d800a51b7873c8dd5
#
_cell.length_a   1.000
_cell.length_b   1.000
_cell.length_c   1.000
_cell.angle_alpha   90.00
_cell.angle_beta   90.00
_cell.angle_gamma   90.00
#
_symmetry.space_group_name_H-M   'P 1'
#
loop_
_entity.id
_entity.type
_entity.pdbx_description
1 polymer ?
#
loop_
_entity_poly.entity_id
_entity_poly.type
_entity_poly.pdbx_seq_one_letter_code
_entity_poly.pdbx_strand_id
1 'polypeptide(L)'
;MKFSNHLIILSTIFLGFWLDNFLNPLTIKLFIEFNFGFLIFTYWVFALPEKLQSSAALFYGLVIDLFFSHALGFNMLFFVATSYVIHLYVFRFRIFSYFQLAVFFSGSSTFYLACKYLLLSPYNYSYILLISSFFINAILWVGIYLIMRAFRTVSYTHLTLPTICSV
;
A
#
# COMPACT_ATOMS: atom_id res chain seq x y z
N MET A 1 -8.86 -13.58 -14.49
CA MET A 1 -7.62 -12.82 -14.34
C MET A 1 -6.45 -13.75 -14.57
N LYS A 2 -5.42 -13.38 -15.36
CA LYS A 2 -4.24 -14.26 -15.52
C LYS A 2 -3.51 -14.29 -14.17
N PHE A 3 -3.07 -15.44 -13.71
CA PHE A 3 -2.28 -15.69 -12.49
C PHE A 3 -1.07 -14.73 -12.38
N SER A 4 -0.49 -14.38 -13.52
CA SER A 4 0.60 -13.41 -13.68
C SER A 4 0.33 -12.03 -13.00
N ASN A 5 -0.91 -11.54 -13.00
CA ASN A 5 -1.20 -10.22 -12.43
C ASN A 5 -1.20 -10.22 -10.88
N HIS A 6 -1.63 -11.33 -10.26
CA HIS A 6 -1.55 -11.47 -8.79
C HIS A 6 -0.10 -11.60 -8.33
N LEU A 7 0.75 -12.27 -9.11
CA LEU A 7 2.18 -12.36 -8.82
C LEU A 7 2.86 -10.98 -8.86
N ILE A 8 2.53 -10.14 -9.85
CA ILE A 8 3.07 -8.78 -9.95
C ILE A 8 2.65 -7.94 -8.74
N ILE A 9 1.37 -8.00 -8.35
CA ILE A 9 0.87 -7.28 -7.18
C ILE A 9 1.59 -7.75 -5.91
N LEU A 10 1.66 -9.07 -5.71
CA LEU A 10 2.33 -9.65 -4.54
C LEU A 10 3.82 -9.29 -4.50
N SER A 11 4.52 -9.37 -5.63
CA SER A 11 5.95 -9.05 -5.68
C SER A 11 6.23 -7.58 -5.40
N THR A 12 5.39 -6.65 -5.86
CA THR A 12 5.55 -5.22 -5.56
C THR A 12 5.27 -4.91 -4.09
N ILE A 13 4.27 -5.55 -3.47
CA ILE A 13 3.99 -5.41 -2.03
C ILE A 13 5.16 -5.98 -1.22
N PHE A 14 5.65 -7.16 -1.59
CA PHE A 14 6.78 -7.81 -0.94
C PHE A 14 8.04 -6.94 -0.99
N LEU A 15 8.33 -6.36 -2.15
CA LEU A 15 9.43 -5.42 -2.33
C LEU A 15 9.26 -4.16 -1.44
N GLY A 16 8.04 -3.66 -1.29
CA GLY A 16 7.74 -2.55 -0.40
C GLY A 16 8.06 -2.88 1.06
N PHE A 17 7.62 -4.02 1.58
CA PHE A 17 7.94 -4.46 2.94
C PHE A 17 9.42 -4.78 3.14
N TRP A 18 10.09 -5.28 2.11
CA TRP A 18 11.52 -5.47 2.13
C TRP A 18 12.28 -4.14 2.25
N LEU A 19 11.85 -3.10 1.50
CA LEU A 19 12.39 -1.76 1.63
C LEU A 19 12.14 -1.17 3.02
N ASP A 20 10.94 -1.37 3.58
CA ASP A 20 10.62 -0.93 4.94
C ASP A 20 11.58 -1.54 5.96
N ASN A 21 11.83 -2.84 5.88
CA ASN A 21 12.76 -3.53 6.78
C ASN A 21 14.22 -3.07 6.60
N PHE A 22 14.60 -2.64 5.41
CA PHE A 22 15.96 -2.15 5.16
C PHE A 22 16.15 -0.70 5.60
N LEU A 23 15.17 0.19 5.33
CA LEU A 23 15.31 1.63 5.57
C LEU A 23 14.95 2.04 7.01
N ASN A 24 13.93 1.44 7.59
CA ASN A 24 13.42 1.88 8.90
C ASN A 24 14.47 1.78 10.03
N PRO A 25 15.33 0.74 10.13
CA PRO A 25 16.39 0.72 11.13
C PRO A 25 17.38 1.88 11.03
N LEU A 26 17.56 2.46 9.83
CA LEU A 26 18.45 3.59 9.59
C LEU A 26 17.78 4.92 9.96
N THR A 27 16.49 5.04 9.76
CA THR A 27 15.74 6.31 9.87
C THR A 27 15.00 6.48 11.19
N ILE A 28 14.80 5.42 11.95
CA ILE A 28 14.11 5.46 13.25
C ILE A 28 14.77 6.41 14.25
N LYS A 29 16.09 6.56 14.17
CA LYS A 29 16.87 7.52 14.98
C LYS A 29 16.51 8.98 14.68
N LEU A 30 15.98 9.25 13.47
CA LEU A 30 15.49 10.55 13.03
C LEU A 30 13.98 10.71 13.29
N PHE A 31 13.38 9.80 14.04
CA PHE A 31 11.92 9.73 14.25
C PHE A 31 11.12 9.66 12.95
N ILE A 32 11.62 8.91 11.98
CA ILE A 32 10.97 8.70 10.67
C ILE A 32 10.81 7.21 10.44
N GLU A 33 9.58 6.80 10.09
CA GLU A 33 9.30 5.45 9.64
C GLU A 33 8.56 5.49 8.31
N PHE A 34 9.13 4.83 7.33
CA PHE A 34 8.55 4.62 6.02
C PHE A 34 7.57 3.44 6.06
N ASN A 35 6.59 3.47 5.19
CA ASN A 35 5.57 2.44 5.11
C ASN A 35 5.24 2.10 3.64
N PHE A 36 6.29 1.81 2.86
CA PHE A 36 6.19 1.52 1.42
C PHE A 36 5.24 0.35 1.14
N GLY A 37 5.37 -0.74 1.90
CA GLY A 37 4.60 -1.94 1.67
C GLY A 37 3.10 -1.70 1.81
N PHE A 38 2.68 -1.02 2.89
CA PHE A 38 1.29 -0.67 3.11
C PHE A 38 0.76 0.35 2.07
N LEU A 39 1.56 1.36 1.71
CA LEU A 39 1.19 2.36 0.70
C LEU A 39 1.05 1.74 -0.70
N ILE A 40 1.93 0.83 -1.10
CA ILE A 40 1.82 0.08 -2.36
C ILE A 40 0.56 -0.79 -2.36
N PHE A 41 0.25 -1.46 -1.26
CA PHE A 41 -0.98 -2.23 -1.13
C PHE A 41 -2.22 -1.34 -1.29
N THR A 42 -2.28 -0.19 -0.60
CA THR A 42 -3.41 0.75 -0.72
C THR A 42 -3.58 1.27 -2.13
N TYR A 43 -2.47 1.54 -2.83
CA TYR A 43 -2.51 1.92 -4.24
C TYR A 43 -3.17 0.85 -5.11
N TRP A 44 -2.78 -0.41 -4.95
CA TRP A 44 -3.35 -1.50 -5.75
C TRP A 44 -4.84 -1.71 -5.49
N VAL A 45 -5.28 -1.62 -4.24
CA VAL A 45 -6.72 -1.69 -3.90
C VAL A 45 -7.49 -0.54 -4.54
N PHE A 46 -6.94 0.69 -4.48
CA PHE A 46 -7.54 1.86 -5.10
C PHE A 46 -7.56 1.77 -6.64
N ALA A 47 -6.50 1.28 -7.25
CA ALA A 47 -6.35 1.20 -8.71
C ALA A 47 -7.16 0.06 -9.34
N LEU A 48 -7.36 -1.05 -8.62
CA LEU A 48 -8.01 -2.26 -9.10
C LEU A 48 -9.05 -2.80 -8.09
N PRO A 49 -10.05 -2.01 -7.68
CA PRO A 49 -10.98 -2.40 -6.62
C PRO A 49 -11.78 -3.66 -6.97
N GLU A 50 -12.14 -3.86 -8.24
CA GLU A 50 -12.87 -5.05 -8.68
C GLU A 50 -12.06 -6.36 -8.55
N LYS A 51 -10.74 -6.26 -8.56
CA LYS A 51 -9.83 -7.40 -8.57
C LYS A 51 -9.24 -7.71 -7.19
N LEU A 52 -9.08 -6.69 -6.36
CA LEU A 52 -8.51 -6.77 -5.01
C LEU A 52 -9.62 -6.68 -3.95
N GLN A 53 -10.48 -7.69 -3.94
CA GLN A 53 -11.50 -7.83 -2.90
C GLN A 53 -10.85 -8.16 -1.54
N SER A 54 -11.62 -8.05 -0.47
CA SER A 54 -11.16 -8.32 0.90
C SER A 54 -10.60 -9.73 1.10
N SER A 55 -11.07 -10.71 0.31
CA SER A 55 -10.54 -12.08 0.32
C SER A 55 -9.11 -12.15 -0.23
N ALA A 56 -8.81 -11.42 -1.30
CA ALA A 56 -7.45 -11.34 -1.83
C ALA A 56 -6.53 -10.55 -0.87
N ALA A 57 -7.05 -9.48 -0.25
CA ALA A 57 -6.33 -8.71 0.76
C ALA A 57 -5.93 -9.57 1.97
N LEU A 58 -6.83 -10.46 2.42
CA LEU A 58 -6.54 -11.43 3.47
C LEU A 58 -5.35 -12.33 3.10
N PHE A 59 -5.37 -12.89 1.88
CA PHE A 59 -4.29 -13.75 1.41
C PHE A 59 -2.95 -13.02 1.33
N TYR A 60 -2.93 -11.79 0.80
CA TYR A 60 -1.70 -10.98 0.74
C TYR A 60 -1.20 -10.61 2.13
N GLY A 61 -2.11 -10.25 3.06
CA GLY A 61 -1.75 -9.99 4.44
C GLY A 61 -1.14 -11.22 5.12
N LEU A 62 -1.71 -12.41 4.90
CA LEU A 62 -1.15 -13.67 5.43
C LEU A 62 0.28 -13.90 4.94
N VAL A 63 0.51 -13.77 3.63
CA VAL A 63 1.85 -13.95 3.06
C VAL A 63 2.84 -12.96 3.67
N ILE A 64 2.46 -11.69 3.81
CA ILE A 64 3.34 -10.69 4.42
C ILE A 64 3.58 -10.99 5.90
N ASP A 65 2.57 -11.41 6.65
CA ASP A 65 2.73 -11.80 8.05
C ASP A 65 3.71 -12.96 8.22
N LEU A 66 3.70 -13.94 7.34
CA LEU A 66 4.61 -15.08 7.38
C LEU A 66 6.08 -14.69 7.14
N PHE A 67 6.35 -13.67 6.33
CA PHE A 67 7.72 -13.31 5.95
C PHE A 67 8.29 -12.11 6.73
N PHE A 68 7.47 -11.16 7.13
CA PHE A 68 7.93 -9.87 7.65
C PHE A 68 7.40 -9.52 9.03
N SER A 69 6.37 -10.21 9.54
CA SER A 69 5.72 -9.83 10.79
C SER A 69 6.15 -10.72 11.95
N HIS A 70 6.31 -10.11 13.12
CA HIS A 70 6.49 -10.84 14.38
C HIS A 70 5.16 -11.30 15.00
N ALA A 71 4.03 -10.83 14.46
CA ALA A 71 2.68 -11.18 14.93
C ALA A 71 1.82 -11.60 13.74
N LEU A 72 1.47 -12.87 13.68
CA LEU A 72 0.55 -13.42 12.67
C LEU A 72 -0.84 -12.77 12.82
N GLY A 73 -1.38 -12.32 11.68
CA GLY A 73 -2.73 -11.75 11.61
C GLY A 73 -2.77 -10.22 11.64
N PHE A 74 -1.68 -9.55 12.01
CA PHE A 74 -1.66 -8.09 12.07
C PHE A 74 -1.85 -7.46 10.69
N ASN A 75 -1.00 -7.80 9.71
CA ASN A 75 -1.14 -7.29 8.34
C ASN A 75 -2.42 -7.82 7.66
N MET A 76 -2.82 -9.07 7.94
CA MET A 76 -4.09 -9.61 7.45
C MET A 76 -5.26 -8.70 7.84
N LEU A 77 -5.38 -8.35 9.12
CA LEU A 77 -6.46 -7.52 9.64
C LEU A 77 -6.45 -6.14 8.97
N PHE A 78 -5.30 -5.48 8.94
CA PHE A 78 -5.18 -4.15 8.37
C PHE A 78 -5.42 -4.12 6.86
N PHE A 79 -4.97 -5.13 6.13
CA PHE A 79 -5.20 -5.23 4.68
C PHE A 79 -6.68 -5.45 4.38
N VAL A 80 -7.35 -6.32 5.11
CA VAL A 80 -8.80 -6.54 4.96
C VAL A 80 -9.58 -5.28 5.31
N ALA A 81 -9.29 -4.65 6.46
CA ALA A 81 -9.97 -3.44 6.89
C ALA A 81 -9.79 -2.29 5.89
N THR A 82 -8.56 -2.06 5.44
CA THR A 82 -8.25 -1.02 4.46
C THR A 82 -8.91 -1.30 3.11
N SER A 83 -8.86 -2.55 2.64
CA SER A 83 -9.54 -2.95 1.41
C SER A 83 -11.05 -2.71 1.51
N TYR A 84 -11.66 -3.08 2.62
CA TYR A 84 -13.08 -2.86 2.86
C TYR A 84 -13.46 -1.37 2.85
N VAL A 85 -12.70 -0.52 3.56
CA VAL A 85 -12.93 0.94 3.57
C VAL A 85 -12.77 1.54 2.17
N ILE A 86 -11.74 1.16 1.41
CA ILE A 86 -11.55 1.66 0.05
C ILE A 86 -12.72 1.24 -0.85
N HIS A 87 -13.22 0.01 -0.74
CA HIS A 87 -14.38 -0.44 -1.52
C HIS A 87 -15.65 0.34 -1.21
N LEU A 88 -15.92 0.62 0.07
CA LEU A 88 -17.08 1.42 0.47
C LEU A 88 -17.07 2.83 -0.16
N TYR A 89 -15.90 3.42 -0.28
CA TYR A 89 -15.74 4.82 -0.71
C TYR A 89 -15.08 4.96 -2.09
N VAL A 90 -14.94 3.90 -2.88
CA VAL A 90 -14.22 3.91 -4.16
C VAL A 90 -14.69 4.99 -5.13
N PHE A 91 -16.00 5.22 -5.22
CA PHE A 91 -16.56 6.26 -6.08
C PHE A 91 -16.22 7.68 -5.61
N ARG A 92 -16.19 7.90 -4.29
CA ARG A 92 -15.79 9.19 -3.70
C ARG A 92 -14.30 9.43 -3.90
N PHE A 93 -13.46 8.43 -3.72
CA PHE A 93 -12.01 8.55 -3.93
C PHE A 93 -11.64 8.89 -5.38
N ARG A 94 -12.44 8.49 -6.36
CA ARG A 94 -12.21 8.85 -7.78
C ARG A 94 -12.41 10.34 -8.07
N ILE A 95 -13.17 11.05 -7.22
CA ILE A 95 -13.45 12.49 -7.35
C ILE A 95 -12.41 13.31 -6.58
N PHE A 96 -11.68 12.70 -5.64
CA PHE A 96 -10.71 13.39 -4.81
C PHE A 96 -9.52 13.88 -5.61
N SER A 97 -9.02 15.07 -5.23
CA SER A 97 -7.73 15.56 -5.73
C SER A 97 -6.57 14.68 -5.23
N TYR A 98 -5.44 14.73 -5.92
CA TYR A 98 -4.22 13.99 -5.50
C TYR A 98 -3.81 14.32 -4.06
N PHE A 99 -3.97 15.57 -3.64
CA PHE A 99 -3.67 15.99 -2.28
C PHE A 99 -4.59 15.32 -1.26
N GLN A 100 -5.90 15.28 -1.50
CA GLN A 100 -6.86 14.61 -0.62
C GLN A 100 -6.57 13.10 -0.49
N LEU A 101 -6.22 12.46 -1.61
CA LEU A 101 -5.83 11.06 -1.60
C LEU A 101 -4.53 10.84 -0.81
N ALA A 102 -3.52 11.71 -0.99
CA ALA A 102 -2.28 11.65 -0.23
C ALA A 102 -2.52 11.76 1.27
N VAL A 103 -3.33 12.73 1.70
CA VAL A 103 -3.69 12.91 3.12
C VAL A 103 -4.44 11.69 3.66
N PHE A 104 -5.39 11.15 2.92
CA PHE A 104 -6.15 9.97 3.35
C PHE A 104 -5.27 8.74 3.50
N PHE A 105 -4.45 8.43 2.50
CA PHE A 105 -3.62 7.22 2.53
C PHE A 105 -2.45 7.34 3.50
N SER A 106 -1.87 8.54 3.67
CA SER A 106 -0.87 8.76 4.72
C SER A 106 -1.47 8.68 6.12
N GLY A 107 -2.70 9.18 6.32
CA GLY A 107 -3.43 9.02 7.56
C GLY A 107 -3.70 7.55 7.90
N SER A 108 -4.14 6.75 6.91
CA SER A 108 -4.32 5.30 7.06
C SER A 108 -3.00 4.59 7.39
N SER A 109 -1.90 4.99 6.76
CA SER A 109 -0.55 4.48 7.04
C SER A 109 -0.09 4.83 8.45
N THR A 110 -0.33 6.07 8.90
CA THR A 110 0.01 6.50 10.27
C THR A 110 -0.83 5.76 11.31
N PHE A 111 -2.10 5.51 11.02
CA PHE A 111 -2.96 4.70 11.88
C PHE A 111 -2.44 3.26 11.99
N TYR A 112 -2.04 2.67 10.87
CA TYR A 112 -1.39 1.35 10.86
C TYR A 112 -0.13 1.33 11.73
N LEU A 113 0.76 2.34 11.61
CA LEU A 113 1.95 2.47 12.43
C LEU A 113 1.61 2.65 13.91
N ALA A 114 0.64 3.50 14.24
CA ALA A 114 0.21 3.70 15.62
C ALA A 114 -0.27 2.39 16.26
N CYS A 115 -1.09 1.62 15.56
CA CYS A 115 -1.54 0.31 16.04
C CYS A 115 -0.40 -0.69 16.15
N LYS A 116 0.55 -0.68 15.19
CA LYS A 116 1.75 -1.52 15.25
C LYS A 116 2.55 -1.26 16.52
N TYR A 117 2.81 0.01 16.85
CA TYR A 117 3.55 0.36 18.06
C TYR A 117 2.75 0.07 19.33
N LEU A 118 1.47 0.42 19.40
CA LEU A 118 0.65 0.20 20.59
C LEU A 118 0.48 -1.28 20.93
N LEU A 119 0.35 -2.13 19.91
CA LEU A 119 0.09 -3.56 20.11
C LEU A 119 1.36 -4.40 20.21
N LEU A 120 2.40 -4.07 19.44
CA LEU A 120 3.60 -4.91 19.34
C LEU A 120 4.82 -4.34 20.08
N SER A 121 4.91 -3.03 20.25
CA SER A 121 6.12 -2.38 20.80
C SER A 121 5.80 -1.09 21.56
N PRO A 122 4.98 -1.14 22.63
CA PRO A 122 4.49 0.07 23.31
C PRO A 122 5.60 0.96 23.90
N TYR A 123 6.76 0.38 24.23
CA TYR A 123 7.91 1.13 24.74
C TYR A 123 8.56 2.07 23.73
N ASN A 124 8.37 1.79 22.42
CA ASN A 124 8.93 2.59 21.33
C ASN A 124 7.93 3.60 20.76
N TYR A 125 6.76 3.72 21.39
CA TYR A 125 5.71 4.62 20.94
C TYR A 125 6.13 6.08 21.13
N SER A 126 6.08 6.87 20.06
CA SER A 126 6.41 8.29 20.07
C SER A 126 5.44 9.07 19.17
N TYR A 127 4.83 10.13 19.71
CA TYR A 127 3.98 11.03 18.93
C TYR A 127 4.78 11.76 17.84
N ILE A 128 6.03 12.12 18.10
CA ILE A 128 6.92 12.80 17.15
C ILE A 128 7.14 11.88 15.93
N LEU A 129 7.40 10.61 16.17
CA LEU A 129 7.57 9.61 15.11
C LEU A 129 6.32 9.49 14.25
N LEU A 130 5.13 9.48 14.83
CA LEU A 130 3.88 9.38 14.07
C LEU A 130 3.63 10.62 13.22
N ILE A 131 3.86 11.82 13.76
CA ILE A 131 3.66 13.07 13.05
C ILE A 131 4.66 13.20 11.89
N SER A 132 5.94 12.94 12.12
CA SER A 132 6.96 13.01 11.07
C SER A 132 6.72 11.97 9.97
N SER A 133 6.37 10.74 10.37
CA SER A 133 6.04 9.67 9.43
C SER A 133 4.80 9.99 8.59
N PHE A 134 3.79 10.68 9.16
CA PHE A 134 2.63 11.13 8.40
C PHE A 134 3.02 12.01 7.20
N PHE A 135 3.82 13.07 7.45
CA PHE A 135 4.22 13.98 6.37
C PHE A 135 5.08 13.30 5.32
N ILE A 136 6.01 12.44 5.75
CA ILE A 136 6.88 11.71 4.82
C ILE A 136 6.08 10.70 4.00
N ASN A 137 5.20 9.92 4.63
CA ASN A 137 4.34 8.97 3.93
C ASN A 137 3.35 9.67 2.98
N ALA A 138 2.94 10.91 3.24
CA ALA A 138 2.14 11.71 2.31
C ALA A 138 2.92 12.03 1.02
N ILE A 139 4.18 12.44 1.15
CA ILE A 139 5.07 12.71 0.00
C ILE A 139 5.35 11.39 -0.75
N LEU A 140 5.66 10.33 -0.03
CA LEU A 140 5.91 9.01 -0.59
C LEU A 140 4.72 8.48 -1.38
N TRP A 141 3.50 8.67 -0.87
CA TRP A 141 2.32 8.20 -1.57
C TRP A 141 2.16 8.85 -2.95
N VAL A 142 2.45 10.14 -3.08
CA VAL A 142 2.46 10.82 -4.40
C VAL A 142 3.48 10.18 -5.33
N GLY A 143 4.70 9.93 -4.85
CA GLY A 143 5.75 9.24 -5.61
C GLY A 143 5.33 7.82 -6.05
N ILE A 144 4.83 7.03 -5.12
CA ILE A 144 4.33 5.67 -5.38
C ILE A 144 3.21 5.72 -6.42
N TYR A 145 2.26 6.64 -6.28
CA TYR A 145 1.15 6.79 -7.21
C TYR A 145 1.64 7.06 -8.65
N LEU A 146 2.61 7.97 -8.81
CA LEU A 146 3.17 8.30 -10.12
C LEU A 146 3.93 7.11 -10.74
N ILE A 147 4.78 6.46 -9.97
CA ILE A 147 5.57 5.29 -10.40
C ILE A 147 4.64 4.15 -10.80
N MET A 148 3.71 3.79 -9.93
CA MET A 148 2.81 2.65 -10.16
C MET A 148 1.81 2.92 -11.30
N ARG A 149 1.41 4.18 -11.51
CA ARG A 149 0.63 4.58 -12.68
C ARG A 149 1.42 4.37 -13.97
N ALA A 150 2.71 4.74 -14.00
CA ALA A 150 3.57 4.51 -15.15
C ALA A 150 3.72 3.01 -15.46
N PHE A 151 3.96 2.17 -14.45
CA PHE A 151 4.02 0.72 -14.63
C PHE A 151 2.72 0.14 -15.21
N ARG A 152 1.57 0.62 -14.75
CA ARG A 152 0.28 0.17 -15.25
C ARG A 152 0.06 0.53 -16.72
N THR A 153 0.42 1.74 -17.17
CA THR A 153 0.28 2.16 -18.57
C THR A 153 1.13 1.31 -19.50
N VAL A 154 2.37 1.02 -19.14
CA VAL A 154 3.27 0.18 -19.94
C VAL A 154 2.72 -1.24 -20.12
N SER A 155 2.11 -1.82 -19.07
CA SER A 155 1.54 -3.17 -19.13
C SER A 155 0.32 -3.28 -20.05
N TYR A 156 -0.40 -2.18 -20.29
CA TYR A 156 -1.56 -2.16 -21.20
C TYR A 156 -1.18 -1.87 -22.67
N THR A 157 -0.12 -1.13 -22.94
CA THR A 157 0.31 -0.80 -24.31
C THR A 157 0.84 -2.02 -25.07
N HIS A 158 1.36 -3.02 -24.39
CA HIS A 158 1.80 -4.28 -25.02
C HIS A 158 0.65 -5.24 -25.38
N LEU A 159 -0.58 -4.97 -24.98
CA LEU A 159 -1.76 -5.85 -25.21
C LEU A 159 -2.74 -5.32 -26.25
N THR A 160 -2.60 -4.07 -26.69
CA THR A 160 -3.40 -3.47 -27.74
C THR A 160 -2.52 -3.07 -28.92
N LEU A 161 -2.10 -4.03 -29.70
CA LEU A 161 -1.81 -3.76 -31.12
C LEU A 161 -3.18 -3.45 -31.77
N PRO A 162 -3.38 -2.25 -32.34
CA PRO A 162 -4.56 -2.00 -33.13
C PRO A 162 -4.51 -2.94 -34.33
N THR A 163 -5.42 -3.91 -34.37
CA THR A 163 -5.79 -4.53 -35.62
C THR A 163 -6.39 -3.41 -36.47
N ILE A 164 -5.55 -2.83 -37.33
CA ILE A 164 -6.03 -2.00 -38.43
C ILE A 164 -6.81 -2.95 -39.31
N CYS A 165 -8.14 -2.94 -39.19
CA CYS A 165 -9.00 -3.47 -40.22
C CYS A 165 -8.80 -2.61 -41.46
N SER A 166 -7.97 -3.08 -42.40
CA SER A 166 -8.01 -2.66 -43.78
C SER A 166 -9.28 -3.22 -44.41
N VAL A 167 -10.20 -2.35 -44.79
CA VAL A 167 -11.18 -2.58 -45.83
C VAL A 167 -10.73 -1.83 -47.04
#